data_540fff061d58d0656f074d3b79044c68
#
_entry.id   540fff061d58d0656f074d3b79044c68
#
_cell.length_a   1.000
_cell.length_b   1.000
_cell.length_c   1.000
_cell.angle_alpha   90.00
_cell.angle_beta   90.00
_cell.angle_gamma   90.00
#
_symmetry.space_group_name_H-M   'P 1'
#
loop_
_entity.id
_entity.type
_entity.pdbx_description
1 polymer ?
#
loop_
_entity_poly.entity_id
_entity_poly.type
_entity_poly.pdbx_seq_one_letter_code
_entity_poly.pdbx_strand_id
1 'polypeptide(L)'
;MQTTNRRIIAAALFYIAVIGHVEYARAEADERPHVVIIMVDDMGYSDLGCYGSEIETPHLDALAAGGLRFSQFYNTAKCHSSRVSLLTGQYCIAAGDTSLTHAVTTAEVLGSGGYFTAMTGKWHLKREPTDFGFDRYFGHLSGACNYFKGDNSFRLNGEAWQVPSESFYTTVADVDFALTFLEEARQTRKPWYLYIAFNAPHAPLHALPEDYVKYRGRYSDGWDVVRAARVAKQKRIGLLTSDLTESPRPEHIPAWEAMEPWRRKYEANRMTTLAAMIDRIDQEVGRLIADLRSHNELDNTLLLFVSDNGACPYDRKRPLLDVEPTNGDVSLADSTGWSWVRNSPFRYYKQNQFEGGI
;
A
#
# COMPACT_ATOMS: atom_id res chain seq x y z
N MET A 1 -39.45 -69.96 -10.66
CA MET A 1 -39.48 -68.73 -9.86
C MET A 1 -38.13 -68.32 -9.20
N GLN A 2 -37.04 -69.06 -9.37
CA GLN A 2 -35.74 -68.72 -8.69
C GLN A 2 -34.73 -67.93 -9.56
N THR A 3 -34.95 -67.81 -10.88
CA THR A 3 -34.00 -67.14 -11.78
C THR A 3 -34.26 -65.65 -11.95
N THR A 4 -35.46 -65.16 -11.66
CA THR A 4 -35.84 -63.76 -11.81
C THR A 4 -35.30 -62.88 -10.64
N ASN A 5 -35.25 -63.41 -9.40
CA ASN A 5 -34.80 -62.70 -8.25
C ASN A 5 -33.26 -62.45 -8.21
N ARG A 6 -32.47 -63.33 -8.85
CA ARG A 6 -30.99 -63.09 -8.89
C ARG A 6 -30.59 -62.00 -9.86
N ARG A 7 -31.36 -61.72 -10.93
CA ARG A 7 -31.06 -60.61 -11.84
C ARG A 7 -31.41 -59.22 -11.28
N ILE A 8 -32.47 -59.16 -10.47
CA ILE A 8 -32.87 -57.88 -9.81
C ILE A 8 -31.89 -57.51 -8.71
N ILE A 9 -31.39 -58.47 -7.93
CA ILE A 9 -30.39 -58.24 -6.89
C ILE A 9 -29.03 -57.82 -7.50
N ALA A 10 -28.62 -58.43 -8.61
CA ALA A 10 -27.37 -58.03 -9.31
C ALA A 10 -27.46 -56.63 -9.93
N ALA A 11 -28.63 -56.25 -10.49
CA ALA A 11 -28.84 -54.90 -11.03
C ALA A 11 -28.90 -53.84 -9.93
N ALA A 12 -29.50 -54.14 -8.77
CA ALA A 12 -29.55 -53.23 -7.63
C ALA A 12 -28.16 -53.03 -6.99
N LEU A 13 -27.35 -54.08 -6.86
CA LEU A 13 -25.97 -54.00 -6.36
C LEU A 13 -25.05 -53.25 -7.33
N PHE A 14 -25.26 -53.40 -8.66
CA PHE A 14 -24.48 -52.62 -9.64
C PHE A 14 -24.87 -51.12 -9.62
N TYR A 15 -26.15 -50.79 -9.39
CA TYR A 15 -26.61 -49.42 -9.28
C TYR A 15 -26.12 -48.73 -7.98
N ILE A 16 -26.07 -49.47 -6.87
CA ILE A 16 -25.52 -49.00 -5.61
C ILE A 16 -24.00 -48.83 -5.70
N ALA A 17 -23.28 -49.70 -6.41
CA ALA A 17 -21.84 -49.57 -6.63
C ALA A 17 -21.49 -48.37 -7.55
N VAL A 18 -22.33 -48.02 -8.52
CA VAL A 18 -22.14 -46.87 -9.41
C VAL A 18 -22.48 -45.54 -8.69
N ILE A 19 -23.45 -45.55 -7.76
CA ILE A 19 -23.76 -44.35 -6.95
C ILE A 19 -22.72 -44.14 -5.85
N GLY A 20 -22.10 -45.22 -5.34
CA GLY A 20 -21.06 -45.13 -4.30
C GLY A 20 -19.68 -44.66 -4.80
N HIS A 21 -19.48 -44.53 -6.13
CA HIS A 21 -18.22 -44.08 -6.72
C HIS A 21 -18.33 -42.75 -7.47
N VAL A 22 -19.38 -41.96 -7.23
CA VAL A 22 -19.27 -40.51 -7.39
C VAL A 22 -18.62 -39.97 -6.12
N GLU A 23 -17.36 -40.36 -5.86
CA GLU A 23 -16.46 -39.46 -5.21
C GLU A 23 -16.50 -38.21 -6.07
N TYR A 24 -17.18 -37.17 -5.55
CA TYR A 24 -16.86 -35.83 -5.95
C TYR A 24 -15.35 -35.73 -5.75
N ALA A 25 -14.59 -35.77 -6.83
CA ALA A 25 -13.24 -35.25 -6.81
C ALA A 25 -13.38 -33.82 -6.32
N ARG A 26 -13.33 -33.65 -5.01
CA ARG A 26 -13.12 -32.38 -4.39
C ARG A 26 -11.77 -32.00 -4.98
N ALA A 27 -11.74 -31.11 -5.95
CA ALA A 27 -10.48 -30.56 -6.43
C ALA A 27 -9.76 -30.14 -5.13
N GLU A 28 -8.63 -30.81 -4.84
CA GLU A 28 -7.81 -30.42 -3.71
C GLU A 28 -7.62 -28.94 -3.85
N ALA A 29 -7.91 -28.21 -2.79
CA ALA A 29 -7.70 -26.76 -2.78
C ALA A 29 -6.22 -26.57 -3.09
N ASP A 30 -5.89 -25.68 -4.00
CA ASP A 30 -4.51 -25.37 -4.36
C ASP A 30 -3.82 -24.87 -3.07
N GLU A 31 -2.87 -25.65 -2.56
CA GLU A 31 -2.19 -25.36 -1.30
C GLU A 31 -1.14 -24.23 -1.42
N ARG A 32 -0.89 -23.75 -2.64
CA ARG A 32 0.04 -22.64 -2.84
C ARG A 32 -0.47 -21.37 -2.16
N PRO A 33 0.40 -20.60 -1.49
CA PRO A 33 -0.02 -19.41 -0.79
C PRO A 33 -0.53 -18.34 -1.75
N HIS A 34 -1.50 -17.57 -1.31
CA HIS A 34 -1.84 -16.29 -1.92
C HIS A 34 -0.74 -15.27 -1.65
N VAL A 35 -0.63 -14.26 -2.49
CA VAL A 35 0.38 -13.21 -2.34
C VAL A 35 -0.27 -11.84 -2.40
N VAL A 36 -0.05 -11.03 -1.38
CA VAL A 36 -0.40 -9.60 -1.34
C VAL A 36 0.85 -8.77 -1.20
N ILE A 37 1.04 -7.83 -2.10
CA ILE A 37 2.03 -6.77 -1.95
C ILE A 37 1.28 -5.45 -1.84
N ILE A 38 1.50 -4.73 -0.75
CA ILE A 38 0.98 -3.38 -0.54
C ILE A 38 2.16 -2.43 -0.60
N MET A 39 2.17 -1.55 -1.59
CA MET A 39 3.15 -0.49 -1.73
C MET A 39 2.50 0.86 -1.50
N VAL A 40 3.11 1.67 -0.65
CA VAL A 40 2.71 3.07 -0.42
C VAL A 40 3.73 4.01 -1.06
N ASP A 41 3.31 5.25 -1.34
CA ASP A 41 4.09 6.25 -2.05
C ASP A 41 4.49 7.40 -1.12
N ASP A 42 5.79 7.62 -0.98
CA ASP A 42 6.36 8.69 -0.14
C ASP A 42 6.14 8.52 1.39
N MET A 43 5.95 7.30 1.88
CA MET A 43 5.88 7.04 3.31
C MET A 43 7.29 6.97 3.91
N GLY A 44 7.52 7.73 4.98
CA GLY A 44 8.78 7.73 5.70
C GLY A 44 8.94 6.54 6.64
N TYR A 45 10.18 6.20 6.97
CA TYR A 45 10.53 5.06 7.82
C TYR A 45 9.80 5.04 9.17
N SER A 46 9.61 6.21 9.79
CA SER A 46 8.98 6.31 11.10
C SER A 46 7.50 6.69 11.07
N ASP A 47 6.80 6.51 9.97
CA ASP A 47 5.41 6.94 9.85
C ASP A 47 4.39 5.94 10.43
N LEU A 48 4.81 4.70 10.71
CA LEU A 48 3.96 3.69 11.35
C LEU A 48 4.22 3.60 12.85
N GLY A 49 3.21 3.23 13.64
CA GLY A 49 3.30 3.07 15.09
C GLY A 49 4.37 2.07 15.50
N CYS A 50 4.49 0.94 14.79
CA CYS A 50 5.52 -0.09 14.99
C CYS A 50 6.94 0.39 14.63
N TYR A 51 7.08 1.49 13.89
CA TYR A 51 8.35 2.17 13.59
C TYR A 51 8.53 3.50 14.35
N GLY A 52 7.72 3.77 15.35
CA GLY A 52 7.92 4.87 16.28
C GLY A 52 6.96 6.05 16.15
N SER A 53 6.04 6.05 15.16
CA SER A 53 5.07 7.13 14.97
C SER A 53 4.10 7.29 16.12
N GLU A 54 3.59 8.51 16.26
CA GLU A 54 2.38 8.87 17.03
C GLU A 54 1.11 8.71 16.20
N ILE A 55 1.21 8.46 14.90
CA ILE A 55 0.08 8.19 14.01
C ILE A 55 -0.50 6.83 14.38
N GLU A 56 -1.82 6.75 14.38
CA GLU A 56 -2.52 5.52 14.72
C GLU A 56 -2.56 4.59 13.52
N THR A 57 -1.85 3.46 13.62
CA THR A 57 -1.76 2.43 12.58
C THR A 57 -1.96 1.02 13.16
N PRO A 58 -3.09 0.77 13.88
CA PRO A 58 -3.26 -0.45 14.65
C PRO A 58 -3.25 -1.74 13.81
N HIS A 59 -3.73 -1.71 12.56
CA HIS A 59 -3.77 -2.88 11.68
C HIS A 59 -2.38 -3.24 11.17
N LEU A 60 -1.59 -2.26 10.74
CA LEU A 60 -0.20 -2.44 10.32
C LEU A 60 0.71 -2.78 11.52
N ASP A 61 0.45 -2.19 12.69
CA ASP A 61 1.17 -2.53 13.92
C ASP A 61 0.90 -3.99 14.34
N ALA A 62 -0.33 -4.47 14.21
CA ALA A 62 -0.69 -5.86 14.45
C ALA A 62 -0.05 -6.81 13.43
N LEU A 63 0.00 -6.43 12.15
CA LEU A 63 0.71 -7.18 11.12
C LEU A 63 2.20 -7.31 11.45
N ALA A 64 2.84 -6.22 11.86
CA ALA A 64 4.25 -6.21 12.26
C ALA A 64 4.51 -7.05 13.52
N ALA A 65 3.57 -7.08 14.47
CA ALA A 65 3.66 -7.89 15.68
C ALA A 65 3.49 -9.40 15.41
N GLY A 66 2.71 -9.77 14.41
CA GLY A 66 2.50 -11.16 13.98
C GLY A 66 3.46 -11.67 12.93
N GLY A 67 4.33 -10.82 12.40
CA GLY A 67 5.20 -11.13 11.28
C GLY A 67 6.66 -10.68 11.45
N LEU A 68 7.31 -10.41 10.33
CA LEU A 68 8.68 -9.89 10.30
C LEU A 68 8.65 -8.36 10.08
N ARG A 69 9.30 -7.64 10.99
CA ARG A 69 9.54 -6.21 10.87
C ARG A 69 11.01 -5.97 10.50
N PHE A 70 11.25 -5.51 9.28
CA PHE A 70 12.59 -5.25 8.80
C PHE A 70 13.11 -3.90 9.33
N SER A 71 14.30 -3.90 9.91
CA SER A 71 15.01 -2.68 10.28
C SER A 71 15.87 -2.12 9.14
N GLN A 72 16.18 -2.95 8.15
CA GLN A 72 16.97 -2.63 6.96
C GLN A 72 16.31 -3.30 5.76
N PHE A 73 15.57 -2.54 4.98
CA PHE A 73 14.94 -2.98 3.74
C PHE A 73 14.97 -1.81 2.76
N TYR A 74 15.79 -1.91 1.74
CA TYR A 74 16.15 -0.81 0.87
C TYR A 74 15.33 -0.80 -0.43
N ASN A 75 14.97 0.39 -0.86
CA ASN A 75 14.37 0.68 -2.16
C ASN A 75 15.38 1.44 -3.05
N THR A 76 14.93 2.07 -4.12
CA THR A 76 15.81 2.82 -5.05
C THR A 76 15.62 4.34 -4.93
N ALA A 77 15.17 4.84 -3.81
CA ALA A 77 14.98 6.25 -3.46
C ALA A 77 14.01 7.03 -4.38
N LYS A 78 13.31 6.37 -5.30
CA LYS A 78 12.42 7.03 -6.25
C LYS A 78 11.31 6.11 -6.72
N CYS A 79 10.09 6.65 -6.82
CA CYS A 79 8.87 5.88 -7.02
C CYS A 79 8.89 4.96 -8.26
N HIS A 80 9.13 5.46 -9.47
CA HIS A 80 9.09 4.59 -10.65
C HIS A 80 10.19 3.52 -10.65
N SER A 81 11.41 3.85 -10.21
CA SER A 81 12.50 2.88 -10.18
C SER A 81 12.31 1.79 -9.13
N SER A 82 11.75 2.13 -7.96
CA SER A 82 11.41 1.13 -6.95
C SER A 82 10.27 0.22 -7.41
N ARG A 83 9.27 0.78 -8.12
CA ARG A 83 8.18 -0.02 -8.71
C ARG A 83 8.71 -1.00 -9.75
N VAL A 84 9.60 -0.56 -10.64
CA VAL A 84 10.29 -1.46 -11.58
C VAL A 84 11.04 -2.55 -10.83
N SER A 85 11.85 -2.19 -9.83
CA SER A 85 12.66 -3.17 -9.08
C SER A 85 11.81 -4.18 -8.32
N LEU A 86 10.71 -3.75 -7.71
CA LEU A 86 9.79 -4.64 -7.01
C LEU A 86 9.10 -5.62 -7.96
N LEU A 87 8.60 -5.11 -9.10
CA LEU A 87 7.87 -5.91 -10.07
C LEU A 87 8.75 -6.90 -10.84
N THR A 88 10.06 -6.65 -10.95
CA THR A 88 10.94 -7.42 -11.86
C THR A 88 12.10 -8.11 -11.14
N GLY A 89 12.39 -7.76 -9.89
CA GLY A 89 13.59 -8.22 -9.18
C GLY A 89 14.90 -7.64 -9.76
N GLN A 90 14.83 -6.63 -10.64
CA GLN A 90 15.99 -6.03 -11.29
C GLN A 90 16.09 -4.53 -11.00
N TYR A 91 17.29 -3.98 -11.09
CA TYR A 91 17.45 -2.52 -11.12
C TYR A 91 16.78 -1.90 -12.34
N CYS A 92 16.16 -0.74 -12.17
CA CYS A 92 15.32 -0.08 -13.16
C CYS A 92 15.98 0.02 -14.56
N ILE A 93 17.26 0.43 -14.62
CA ILE A 93 17.99 0.55 -15.90
C ILE A 93 18.20 -0.83 -16.56
N ALA A 94 18.50 -1.85 -15.78
CA ALA A 94 18.69 -3.21 -16.29
C ALA A 94 17.38 -3.81 -16.83
N ALA A 95 16.25 -3.48 -16.21
CA ALA A 95 14.92 -3.90 -16.63
C ALA A 95 14.41 -3.22 -17.92
N GLY A 96 15.12 -2.22 -18.45
CA GLY A 96 14.68 -1.41 -19.60
C GLY A 96 13.86 -0.19 -19.19
N ASP A 97 14.18 0.37 -18.00
CA ASP A 97 13.51 1.52 -17.40
C ASP A 97 12.00 1.28 -17.22
N THR A 98 11.22 2.32 -17.21
CA THR A 98 9.75 2.27 -17.07
C THR A 98 9.02 1.52 -18.17
N SER A 99 9.73 1.15 -19.26
CA SER A 99 9.18 0.37 -20.38
C SER A 99 9.24 -1.15 -20.17
N LEU A 100 10.01 -1.63 -19.17
CA LEU A 100 10.19 -3.04 -18.81
C LEU A 100 10.60 -3.94 -19.99
N THR A 101 11.35 -3.38 -20.97
CA THR A 101 11.66 -4.08 -22.24
C THR A 101 12.64 -5.25 -22.07
N HIS A 102 13.33 -5.33 -20.95
CA HIS A 102 14.35 -6.34 -20.66
C HIS A 102 14.03 -7.18 -19.43
N ALA A 103 12.78 -7.19 -18.99
CA ALA A 103 12.38 -7.87 -17.77
C ALA A 103 11.03 -8.58 -17.92
N VAL A 104 10.81 -9.56 -17.07
CA VAL A 104 9.53 -10.23 -16.85
C VAL A 104 9.05 -9.80 -15.47
N THR A 105 7.76 -9.52 -15.33
CA THR A 105 7.18 -9.07 -14.07
C THR A 105 6.79 -10.23 -13.18
N THR A 106 6.63 -9.96 -11.89
CA THR A 106 6.09 -10.93 -10.93
C THR A 106 4.68 -11.39 -11.33
N ALA A 107 3.87 -10.52 -11.95
CA ALA A 107 2.54 -10.88 -12.44
C ALA A 107 2.61 -11.86 -13.61
N GLU A 108 3.51 -11.65 -14.59
CA GLU A 108 3.72 -12.60 -15.69
C GLU A 108 4.22 -13.95 -15.17
N VAL A 109 5.17 -13.96 -14.23
CA VAL A 109 5.71 -15.20 -13.64
C VAL A 109 4.62 -15.96 -12.89
N LEU A 110 3.90 -15.32 -11.99
CA LEU A 110 2.84 -15.94 -11.19
C LEU A 110 1.66 -16.36 -12.07
N GLY A 111 1.27 -15.53 -13.04
CA GLY A 111 0.22 -15.87 -14.02
C GLY A 111 0.58 -17.12 -14.83
N SER A 112 1.85 -17.25 -15.30
CA SER A 112 2.32 -18.47 -15.95
C SER A 112 2.31 -19.69 -15.03
N GLY A 113 2.44 -19.48 -13.73
CA GLY A 113 2.28 -20.48 -12.68
C GLY A 113 0.83 -20.77 -12.31
N GLY A 114 -0.15 -20.19 -13.00
CA GLY A 114 -1.57 -20.45 -12.78
C GLY A 114 -2.24 -19.61 -11.70
N TYR A 115 -1.61 -18.53 -11.23
CA TYR A 115 -2.25 -17.57 -10.34
C TYR A 115 -3.22 -16.67 -11.12
N PHE A 116 -4.29 -16.24 -10.44
CA PHE A 116 -5.06 -15.07 -10.84
C PHE A 116 -4.30 -13.84 -10.39
N THR A 117 -4.11 -12.85 -11.25
CA THR A 117 -3.26 -11.69 -10.98
C THR A 117 -4.06 -10.39 -11.05
N ALA A 118 -4.00 -9.59 -10.00
CA ALA A 118 -4.72 -8.33 -9.93
C ALA A 118 -3.86 -7.19 -9.36
N MET A 119 -4.13 -5.98 -9.82
CA MET A 119 -3.49 -4.77 -9.33
C MET A 119 -4.51 -3.66 -9.12
N THR A 120 -4.31 -2.86 -8.07
CA THR A 120 -5.03 -1.60 -7.88
C THR A 120 -4.08 -0.44 -7.58
N GLY A 121 -4.51 0.78 -7.95
CA GLY A 121 -3.82 2.03 -7.62
C GLY A 121 -2.83 2.53 -8.67
N LYS A 122 -1.75 3.12 -8.21
CA LYS A 122 -0.77 3.83 -9.03
C LYS A 122 0.15 2.89 -9.81
N TRP A 123 0.16 3.04 -11.14
CA TRP A 123 1.09 2.34 -12.03
C TRP A 123 2.44 3.06 -12.16
N HIS A 124 2.42 4.27 -12.67
CA HIS A 124 3.59 5.16 -12.87
C HIS A 124 4.69 4.57 -13.77
N LEU A 125 4.36 3.63 -14.64
CA LEU A 125 5.24 3.09 -15.66
C LEU A 125 4.63 3.32 -17.05
N LYS A 126 5.31 2.93 -18.11
CA LYS A 126 4.77 2.99 -19.47
C LYS A 126 3.85 1.81 -19.75
N ARG A 127 2.94 2.01 -20.72
CA ARG A 127 1.90 1.04 -21.08
C ARG A 127 0.96 0.77 -19.91
N GLU A 128 0.19 -0.29 -19.98
CA GLU A 128 -0.86 -0.63 -19.02
C GLU A 128 -0.43 -1.85 -18.18
N PRO A 129 -0.86 -1.99 -16.91
CA PRO A 129 -0.57 -3.18 -16.10
C PRO A 129 -1.00 -4.49 -16.77
N THR A 130 -2.10 -4.47 -17.52
CA THR A 130 -2.60 -5.62 -18.27
C THR A 130 -1.66 -6.08 -19.38
N ASP A 131 -0.78 -5.22 -19.88
CA ASP A 131 0.29 -5.58 -20.82
C ASP A 131 1.44 -6.37 -20.15
N PHE A 132 1.46 -6.41 -18.82
CA PHE A 132 2.53 -6.96 -18.00
C PHE A 132 2.04 -8.05 -17.04
N GLY A 133 1.02 -8.81 -17.46
CA GLY A 133 0.61 -10.03 -16.79
C GLY A 133 -0.44 -9.87 -15.69
N PHE A 134 -1.03 -8.69 -15.51
CA PHE A 134 -2.18 -8.54 -14.62
C PHE A 134 -3.49 -8.84 -15.36
N ASP A 135 -4.26 -9.81 -14.87
CA ASP A 135 -5.60 -10.17 -15.38
C ASP A 135 -6.62 -9.05 -15.11
N ARG A 136 -6.44 -8.32 -14.02
CA ARG A 136 -7.30 -7.22 -13.58
C ARG A 136 -6.48 -6.02 -13.13
N TYR A 137 -6.96 -4.86 -13.49
CA TYR A 137 -6.38 -3.58 -13.06
C TYR A 137 -7.45 -2.53 -12.82
N PHE A 138 -7.32 -1.81 -11.70
CA PHE A 138 -8.00 -0.56 -11.44
C PHE A 138 -7.02 0.46 -10.89
N GLY A 139 -7.03 1.70 -11.41
CA GLY A 139 -6.21 2.77 -10.88
C GLY A 139 -5.78 3.77 -11.93
N HIS A 140 -4.72 4.53 -11.64
CA HIS A 140 -4.22 5.58 -12.51
C HIS A 140 -2.81 5.31 -13.02
N LEU A 141 -2.55 5.67 -14.29
CA LEU A 141 -1.26 5.48 -14.94
C LEU A 141 -0.26 6.59 -14.60
N SER A 142 -0.74 7.73 -14.11
CA SER A 142 0.04 8.91 -13.77
C SER A 142 0.93 8.72 -12.52
N GLY A 143 1.89 9.64 -12.34
CA GLY A 143 2.77 9.64 -11.16
C GLY A 143 2.13 10.15 -9.87
N ALA A 144 1.00 10.87 -9.98
CA ALA A 144 0.20 11.38 -8.87
C ALA A 144 -1.17 11.84 -9.41
N CYS A 145 -2.20 11.76 -8.60
CA CYS A 145 -3.53 12.24 -8.96
C CYS A 145 -4.21 13.00 -7.81
N ASN A 146 -5.29 13.68 -8.09
CA ASN A 146 -6.16 14.23 -7.07
C ASN A 146 -6.94 13.10 -6.39
N TYR A 147 -6.93 13.04 -5.06
CA TYR A 147 -7.53 11.92 -4.33
C TYR A 147 -9.06 11.86 -4.43
N PHE A 148 -9.72 13.01 -4.60
CA PHE A 148 -11.17 13.09 -4.71
C PHE A 148 -11.67 13.13 -6.15
N LYS A 149 -10.86 13.64 -7.10
CA LYS A 149 -11.27 13.88 -8.48
C LYS A 149 -10.57 13.00 -9.50
N GLY A 150 -9.53 12.27 -9.05
CA GLY A 150 -8.67 11.51 -9.96
C GLY A 150 -8.01 12.36 -11.04
N ASP A 151 -7.73 11.74 -12.17
CA ASP A 151 -7.30 12.36 -13.41
C ASP A 151 -7.72 11.51 -14.63
N ASN A 152 -7.40 11.96 -15.84
CA ASN A 152 -7.76 11.28 -17.08
C ASN A 152 -7.00 9.96 -17.33
N SER A 153 -6.06 9.59 -16.47
CA SER A 153 -5.26 8.36 -16.60
C SER A 153 -5.88 7.17 -15.90
N PHE A 154 -7.04 7.32 -15.24
CA PHE A 154 -7.73 6.20 -14.60
C PHE A 154 -8.18 5.15 -15.61
N ARG A 155 -7.97 3.90 -15.25
CA ARG A 155 -8.30 2.71 -16.05
C ARG A 155 -9.01 1.65 -15.23
N LEU A 156 -9.86 0.91 -15.91
CA LEU A 156 -10.38 -0.37 -15.44
C LEU A 156 -10.13 -1.41 -16.53
N ASN A 157 -9.25 -2.35 -16.28
CA ASN A 157 -8.88 -3.45 -17.19
C ASN A 157 -8.48 -2.96 -18.60
N GLY A 158 -7.68 -1.88 -18.68
CA GLY A 158 -7.22 -1.28 -19.94
C GLY A 158 -8.15 -0.23 -20.53
N GLU A 159 -9.40 -0.15 -20.08
CA GLU A 159 -10.37 0.83 -20.58
C GLU A 159 -10.36 2.11 -19.72
N ALA A 160 -10.59 3.26 -20.37
CA ALA A 160 -10.70 4.53 -19.67
C ALA A 160 -11.85 4.51 -18.65
N TRP A 161 -11.55 4.83 -17.41
CA TRP A 161 -12.54 4.84 -16.35
C TRP A 161 -12.81 6.27 -15.87
N GLN A 162 -14.10 6.62 -15.76
CA GLN A 162 -14.51 7.94 -15.31
C GLN A 162 -14.66 7.96 -13.80
N VAL A 163 -13.88 8.81 -13.15
CA VAL A 163 -13.97 9.02 -11.70
C VAL A 163 -15.34 9.62 -11.37
N PRO A 164 -16.10 9.03 -10.43
CA PRO A 164 -17.36 9.60 -9.97
C PRO A 164 -17.17 11.01 -9.40
N SER A 165 -18.17 11.89 -9.61
CA SER A 165 -18.13 13.25 -9.10
C SER A 165 -18.33 13.35 -7.58
N GLU A 166 -18.86 12.31 -6.96
CA GLU A 166 -19.21 12.26 -5.54
C GLU A 166 -18.71 10.95 -4.92
N SER A 167 -18.44 11.01 -3.62
CA SER A 167 -18.10 9.83 -2.80
C SER A 167 -16.87 9.04 -3.28
N PHE A 168 -15.95 9.70 -4.00
CA PHE A 168 -14.72 9.07 -4.45
C PHE A 168 -13.53 9.54 -3.61
N TYR A 169 -12.72 8.60 -3.18
CA TYR A 169 -11.40 8.84 -2.60
C TYR A 169 -10.48 7.68 -2.99
N THR A 170 -9.36 7.99 -3.66
CA THR A 170 -8.49 7.01 -4.33
C THR A 170 -8.12 5.84 -3.43
N THR A 171 -7.64 6.13 -2.20
CA THR A 171 -7.18 5.09 -1.26
C THR A 171 -8.29 4.11 -0.89
N VAL A 172 -9.53 4.58 -0.76
CA VAL A 172 -10.71 3.74 -0.51
C VAL A 172 -11.05 2.92 -1.75
N ALA A 173 -11.10 3.58 -2.90
CA ALA A 173 -11.44 2.93 -4.18
C ALA A 173 -10.43 1.83 -4.55
N ASP A 174 -9.12 2.02 -4.25
CA ASP A 174 -8.10 1.00 -4.50
C ASP A 174 -8.42 -0.30 -3.76
N VAL A 175 -8.91 -0.23 -2.52
CA VAL A 175 -9.30 -1.43 -1.75
C VAL A 175 -10.67 -1.96 -2.16
N ASP A 176 -11.64 -1.10 -2.49
CA ASP A 176 -12.95 -1.56 -2.99
C ASP A 176 -12.79 -2.42 -4.25
N PHE A 177 -11.96 -1.98 -5.20
CA PHE A 177 -11.65 -2.77 -6.39
C PHE A 177 -10.77 -3.99 -6.09
N ALA A 178 -9.84 -3.89 -5.14
CA ALA A 178 -9.06 -5.05 -4.69
C ALA A 178 -9.97 -6.17 -4.16
N LEU A 179 -10.92 -5.83 -3.29
CA LEU A 179 -11.91 -6.78 -2.77
C LEU A 179 -12.80 -7.36 -3.87
N THR A 180 -13.21 -6.54 -4.84
CA THR A 180 -13.95 -7.01 -6.02
C THR A 180 -13.15 -8.03 -6.83
N PHE A 181 -11.86 -7.77 -7.07
CA PHE A 181 -10.99 -8.70 -7.80
C PHE A 181 -10.69 -9.97 -7.01
N LEU A 182 -10.59 -9.90 -5.68
CA LEU A 182 -10.47 -11.10 -4.84
C LEU A 182 -11.72 -11.99 -4.92
N GLU A 183 -12.92 -11.39 -4.96
CA GLU A 183 -14.14 -12.18 -5.17
C GLU A 183 -14.15 -12.87 -6.53
N GLU A 184 -13.70 -12.20 -7.61
CA GLU A 184 -13.52 -12.85 -8.91
C GLU A 184 -12.46 -13.96 -8.85
N ALA A 185 -11.33 -13.75 -8.15
CA ALA A 185 -10.28 -14.75 -7.99
C ALA A 185 -10.80 -16.02 -7.31
N ARG A 186 -11.57 -15.89 -6.24
CA ARG A 186 -12.20 -17.00 -5.50
C ARG A 186 -13.06 -17.87 -6.38
N GLN A 187 -13.78 -17.26 -7.33
CA GLN A 187 -14.61 -18.01 -8.29
C GLN A 187 -13.77 -18.88 -9.23
N THR A 188 -12.51 -18.53 -9.49
CA THR A 188 -11.59 -19.32 -10.33
C THR A 188 -10.98 -20.51 -9.60
N ARG A 189 -11.02 -20.54 -8.26
CA ARG A 189 -10.35 -21.52 -7.40
C ARG A 189 -8.84 -21.60 -7.61
N LYS A 190 -8.23 -20.54 -8.11
CA LYS A 190 -6.78 -20.42 -8.27
C LYS A 190 -6.17 -19.71 -7.06
N PRO A 191 -4.89 -19.95 -6.74
CA PRO A 191 -4.16 -19.00 -5.90
C PRO A 191 -4.12 -17.65 -6.62
N TRP A 192 -4.00 -16.57 -5.87
CA TRP A 192 -4.05 -15.24 -6.44
C TRP A 192 -2.87 -14.38 -5.96
N TYR A 193 -2.49 -13.44 -6.81
CA TYR A 193 -1.53 -12.38 -6.56
C TYR A 193 -2.23 -11.02 -6.66
N LEU A 194 -2.20 -10.26 -5.59
CA LEU A 194 -2.77 -8.92 -5.51
C LEU A 194 -1.65 -7.90 -5.21
N TYR A 195 -1.49 -6.92 -6.10
CA TYR A 195 -0.62 -5.78 -5.88
C TYR A 195 -1.45 -4.52 -5.66
N ILE A 196 -1.49 -4.01 -4.42
CA ILE A 196 -2.12 -2.73 -4.08
C ILE A 196 -1.03 -1.67 -4.04
N ALA A 197 -1.07 -0.73 -4.95
CA ALA A 197 -0.09 0.34 -5.09
C ALA A 197 -0.74 1.69 -4.77
N PHE A 198 -0.86 2.01 -3.48
CA PHE A 198 -1.46 3.26 -3.06
C PHE A 198 -0.70 4.47 -3.62
N ASN A 199 -1.44 5.50 -4.06
CA ASN A 199 -0.88 6.83 -4.30
C ASN A 199 -0.56 7.55 -2.97
N ALA A 200 -1.23 7.20 -1.88
CA ALA A 200 -1.06 7.79 -0.57
C ALA A 200 0.26 7.34 0.12
N PRO A 201 0.89 8.22 0.91
CA PRO A 201 0.53 9.61 1.20
C PRO A 201 1.20 10.67 0.30
N HIS A 202 1.57 10.35 -0.96
CA HIS A 202 2.17 11.28 -1.92
C HIS A 202 1.31 12.52 -2.15
N ALA A 203 1.95 13.69 -2.31
CA ALA A 203 1.24 14.92 -2.70
C ALA A 203 0.55 14.79 -4.08
N PRO A 204 -0.59 15.49 -4.32
CA PRO A 204 -1.20 16.54 -3.52
C PRO A 204 -1.80 16.01 -2.22
N LEU A 205 -1.53 16.67 -1.09
CA LEU A 205 -2.04 16.21 0.19
C LEU A 205 -3.53 16.52 0.31
N HIS A 206 -4.32 15.47 0.45
CA HIS A 206 -5.75 15.48 0.65
C HIS A 206 -6.13 14.44 1.69
N ALA A 207 -6.98 14.76 2.63
CA ALA A 207 -7.47 13.83 3.63
C ALA A 207 -8.99 13.80 3.67
N LEU A 208 -9.58 12.68 4.06
CA LEU A 208 -11.00 12.63 4.36
C LEU A 208 -11.29 13.50 5.60
N PRO A 209 -12.45 14.19 5.65
CA PRO A 209 -12.77 15.11 6.76
C PRO A 209 -12.69 14.47 8.14
N GLU A 210 -13.21 13.25 8.27
CA GLU A 210 -13.22 12.49 9.54
C GLU A 210 -11.81 12.14 10.02
N ASP A 211 -10.91 11.78 9.12
CA ASP A 211 -9.52 11.46 9.47
C ASP A 211 -8.73 12.74 9.79
N TYR A 212 -8.97 13.82 9.04
CA TYR A 212 -8.31 15.10 9.29
C TYR A 212 -8.63 15.65 10.68
N VAL A 213 -9.90 15.60 11.10
CA VAL A 213 -10.34 16.09 12.40
C VAL A 213 -9.64 15.36 13.55
N LYS A 214 -9.36 14.06 13.40
CA LYS A 214 -8.67 13.23 14.39
C LYS A 214 -7.28 13.75 14.75
N TYR A 215 -6.58 14.36 13.80
CA TYR A 215 -5.21 14.87 13.98
C TYR A 215 -5.11 16.40 14.11
N ARG A 216 -6.23 17.11 14.05
CA ARG A 216 -6.24 18.59 14.15
C ARG A 216 -5.58 19.06 15.43
N GLY A 217 -4.58 19.95 15.29
CA GLY A 217 -3.85 20.55 16.42
C GLY A 217 -2.75 19.68 17.02
N ARG A 218 -2.59 18.43 16.61
CA ARG A 218 -1.61 17.49 17.19
C ARG A 218 -0.15 17.89 16.92
N TYR A 219 0.09 18.67 15.89
CA TYR A 219 1.43 19.01 15.40
C TYR A 219 1.86 20.46 15.68
N SER A 220 1.17 21.15 16.59
CA SER A 220 1.47 22.53 17.01
C SER A 220 2.84 22.71 17.64
N ASP A 221 3.35 21.66 18.33
CA ASP A 221 4.64 21.67 19.01
C ASP A 221 5.83 21.50 18.04
N GLY A 222 5.54 21.13 16.79
CA GLY A 222 6.46 21.15 15.69
C GLY A 222 7.39 19.95 15.55
N TRP A 223 8.17 20.01 14.50
CA TRP A 223 8.98 18.89 14.04
C TRP A 223 10.13 18.50 14.97
N ASP A 224 10.73 19.42 15.71
CA ASP A 224 11.82 19.10 16.64
C ASP A 224 11.31 18.22 17.78
N VAL A 225 10.13 18.55 18.34
CA VAL A 225 9.47 17.78 19.41
C VAL A 225 9.01 16.43 18.93
N VAL A 226 8.33 16.38 17.78
CA VAL A 226 7.81 15.12 17.21
C VAL A 226 8.94 14.15 16.85
N ARG A 227 10.03 14.65 16.25
CA ARG A 227 11.18 13.79 15.94
C ARG A 227 11.81 13.20 17.19
N ALA A 228 12.06 14.01 18.21
CA ALA A 228 12.61 13.55 19.48
C ALA A 228 11.72 12.47 20.12
N ALA A 229 10.41 12.67 20.09
CA ALA A 229 9.44 11.70 20.61
C ALA A 229 9.46 10.37 19.81
N ARG A 230 9.53 10.43 18.47
CA ARG A 230 9.63 9.24 17.60
C ARG A 230 10.91 8.45 17.89
N VAL A 231 12.06 9.10 17.94
CA VAL A 231 13.34 8.44 18.25
C VAL A 231 13.34 7.83 19.66
N ALA A 232 12.80 8.54 20.65
CA ALA A 232 12.64 7.98 22.00
C ALA A 232 11.74 6.74 22.00
N LYS A 233 10.64 6.75 21.23
CA LYS A 233 9.77 5.57 21.08
C LYS A 233 10.50 4.43 20.36
N GLN A 234 11.26 4.69 19.29
CA GLN A 234 12.06 3.70 18.57
C GLN A 234 13.07 2.98 19.48
N LYS A 235 13.76 3.74 20.35
CA LYS A 235 14.65 3.16 21.38
C LYS A 235 13.87 2.28 22.38
N ARG A 236 12.73 2.78 22.86
CA ARG A 236 11.90 2.06 23.84
C ARG A 236 11.33 0.74 23.32
N ILE A 237 10.96 0.69 22.04
CA ILE A 237 10.46 -0.55 21.40
C ILE A 237 11.56 -1.46 20.84
N GLY A 238 12.82 -1.14 21.09
CA GLY A 238 13.98 -1.95 20.66
C GLY A 238 14.27 -1.91 19.17
N LEU A 239 13.74 -0.92 18.44
CA LEU A 239 14.05 -0.73 17.02
C LEU A 239 15.44 -0.09 16.84
N LEU A 240 15.84 0.73 17.79
CA LEU A 240 17.15 1.36 17.85
C LEU A 240 17.87 1.00 19.15
N THR A 241 19.18 0.96 19.08
CA THR A 241 20.02 0.83 20.30
C THR A 241 19.95 2.10 21.14
N SER A 242 20.07 1.98 22.46
CA SER A 242 19.97 3.11 23.40
C SER A 242 21.05 4.17 23.21
N ASP A 243 22.23 3.75 22.73
CA ASP A 243 23.42 4.58 22.51
C ASP A 243 23.46 5.26 21.14
N LEU A 244 22.47 5.00 20.29
CA LEU A 244 22.40 5.66 18.99
C LEU A 244 22.35 7.18 19.16
N THR A 245 23.31 7.86 18.51
CA THR A 245 23.34 9.33 18.41
C THR A 245 22.61 9.75 17.14
N GLU A 246 21.60 10.61 17.29
CA GLU A 246 20.86 11.14 16.16
C GLU A 246 21.73 12.07 15.31
N SER A 247 21.50 12.05 14.00
CA SER A 247 22.07 13.09 13.14
C SER A 247 21.41 14.44 13.43
N PRO A 248 22.20 15.54 13.41
CA PRO A 248 21.66 16.86 13.65
C PRO A 248 20.62 17.25 12.61
N ARG A 249 19.75 18.20 12.96
CA ARG A 249 18.83 18.81 11.99
C ARG A 249 19.65 19.44 10.86
N PRO A 250 19.31 19.17 9.58
CA PRO A 250 19.96 19.83 8.45
C PRO A 250 19.85 21.35 8.53
N GLU A 251 20.91 22.06 8.16
CA GLU A 251 20.98 23.53 8.26
C GLU A 251 19.88 24.26 7.50
N HIS A 252 19.42 23.71 6.38
CA HIS A 252 18.35 24.27 5.56
C HIS A 252 16.94 24.09 6.16
N ILE A 253 16.80 23.31 7.24
CA ILE A 253 15.54 23.17 7.98
C ILE A 253 15.61 24.10 9.19
N PRO A 254 14.78 25.14 9.27
CA PRO A 254 14.81 26.06 10.41
C PRO A 254 14.36 25.36 11.70
N ALA A 255 14.81 25.87 12.84
CA ALA A 255 14.22 25.48 14.11
C ALA A 255 12.73 25.86 14.12
N TRP A 256 11.89 25.03 14.70
CA TRP A 256 10.44 25.30 14.74
C TRP A 256 10.12 26.66 15.33
N GLU A 257 10.75 26.97 16.46
CA GLU A 257 10.54 28.23 17.18
C GLU A 257 11.08 29.47 16.44
N ALA A 258 11.99 29.29 15.49
CA ALA A 258 12.53 30.40 14.70
C ALA A 258 11.61 30.81 13.54
N MET A 259 10.54 30.04 13.28
CA MET A 259 9.62 30.34 12.19
C MET A 259 8.50 31.29 12.62
N GLU A 260 8.04 32.10 11.68
CA GLU A 260 6.88 32.98 11.87
C GLU A 260 5.62 32.16 12.23
N PRO A 261 4.70 32.69 13.06
CA PRO A 261 3.51 31.98 13.53
C PRO A 261 2.66 31.40 12.40
N TRP A 262 2.48 32.16 11.32
CA TRP A 262 1.72 31.68 10.16
C TRP A 262 2.39 30.48 9.49
N ARG A 263 3.71 30.43 9.43
CA ARG A 263 4.46 29.32 8.84
C ARG A 263 4.32 28.07 9.71
N ARG A 264 4.43 28.19 11.03
CA ARG A 264 4.20 27.09 11.97
C ARG A 264 2.79 26.50 11.81
N LYS A 265 1.77 27.37 11.74
CA LYS A 265 0.40 26.92 11.50
C LYS A 265 0.24 26.17 10.18
N TYR A 266 0.85 26.66 9.11
CA TYR A 266 0.84 26.01 7.81
C TYR A 266 1.55 24.66 7.83
N GLU A 267 2.70 24.55 8.46
CA GLU A 267 3.44 23.30 8.60
C GLU A 267 2.68 22.27 9.46
N ALA A 268 2.11 22.71 10.58
CA ALA A 268 1.28 21.84 11.41
C ALA A 268 0.09 21.26 10.62
N ASN A 269 -0.53 22.07 9.75
CA ASN A 269 -1.61 21.63 8.87
C ASN A 269 -1.16 20.55 7.84
N ARG A 270 0.03 20.70 7.27
CA ARG A 270 0.62 19.69 6.37
C ARG A 270 0.77 18.33 7.07
N MET A 271 1.34 18.33 8.27
CA MET A 271 1.52 17.08 9.01
C MET A 271 0.21 16.50 9.49
N THR A 272 -0.76 17.32 9.87
CA THR A 272 -2.14 16.90 10.17
C THR A 272 -2.74 16.13 8.99
N THR A 273 -2.61 16.68 7.78
CA THR A 273 -3.12 16.05 6.56
C THR A 273 -2.39 14.75 6.25
N LEU A 274 -1.06 14.74 6.35
CA LEU A 274 -0.25 13.54 6.14
C LEU A 274 -0.61 12.42 7.12
N ALA A 275 -0.76 12.76 8.40
CA ALA A 275 -1.14 11.78 9.42
C ALA A 275 -2.51 11.16 9.14
N ALA A 276 -3.48 11.98 8.72
CA ALA A 276 -4.81 11.53 8.34
C ALA A 276 -4.78 10.60 7.11
N MET A 277 -3.94 10.90 6.11
CA MET A 277 -3.76 10.04 4.93
C MET A 277 -3.14 8.69 5.29
N ILE A 278 -2.18 8.67 6.22
CA ILE A 278 -1.52 7.45 6.69
C ILE A 278 -2.49 6.59 7.53
N ASP A 279 -3.26 7.21 8.40
CA ASP A 279 -4.32 6.54 9.16
C ASP A 279 -5.36 5.90 8.22
N ARG A 280 -5.76 6.59 7.16
CA ARG A 280 -6.66 6.03 6.14
C ARG A 280 -6.05 4.80 5.45
N ILE A 281 -4.77 4.80 5.12
CA ILE A 281 -4.10 3.59 4.59
C ILE A 281 -4.25 2.42 5.57
N ASP A 282 -4.00 2.66 6.86
CA ASP A 282 -4.13 1.61 7.88
C ASP A 282 -5.55 1.06 7.98
N GLN A 283 -6.56 1.93 7.95
CA GLN A 283 -7.97 1.51 7.96
C GLN A 283 -8.30 0.64 6.74
N GLU A 284 -7.83 1.02 5.56
CA GLU A 284 -8.07 0.27 4.34
C GLU A 284 -7.32 -1.08 4.33
N VAL A 285 -6.10 -1.13 4.85
CA VAL A 285 -5.38 -2.40 5.09
C VAL A 285 -6.15 -3.26 6.10
N GLY A 286 -6.73 -2.66 7.12
CA GLY A 286 -7.61 -3.34 8.08
C GLY A 286 -8.83 -4.00 7.42
N ARG A 287 -9.46 -3.32 6.45
CA ARG A 287 -10.57 -3.86 5.66
C ARG A 287 -10.14 -5.09 4.85
N LEU A 288 -8.99 -5.00 4.17
CA LEU A 288 -8.42 -6.13 3.43
C LEU A 288 -8.14 -7.33 4.34
N ILE A 289 -7.47 -7.11 5.47
CA ILE A 289 -7.15 -8.18 6.44
C ILE A 289 -8.43 -8.82 7.00
N ALA A 290 -9.47 -8.03 7.25
CA ALA A 290 -10.76 -8.52 7.72
C ALA A 290 -11.45 -9.40 6.66
N ASP A 291 -11.40 -9.00 5.39
CA ASP A 291 -11.91 -9.81 4.27
C ASP A 291 -11.17 -11.14 4.16
N LEU A 292 -9.84 -11.14 4.12
CA LEU A 292 -9.03 -12.35 4.06
C LEU A 292 -9.30 -13.30 5.22
N ARG A 293 -9.47 -12.75 6.43
CA ARG A 293 -9.80 -13.53 7.62
C ARG A 293 -11.19 -14.15 7.53
N SER A 294 -12.19 -13.41 7.02
CA SER A 294 -13.56 -13.91 6.87
C SER A 294 -13.68 -15.06 5.87
N HIS A 295 -12.76 -15.14 4.92
CA HIS A 295 -12.68 -16.21 3.91
C HIS A 295 -11.67 -17.32 4.29
N ASN A 296 -11.06 -17.28 5.48
CA ASN A 296 -10.03 -18.22 5.94
C ASN A 296 -8.80 -18.28 5.01
N GLU A 297 -8.45 -17.16 4.38
CA GLU A 297 -7.32 -17.04 3.45
C GLU A 297 -6.09 -16.42 4.11
N LEU A 298 -6.24 -15.69 5.22
CA LEU A 298 -5.16 -14.91 5.83
C LEU A 298 -3.94 -15.77 6.21
N ASP A 299 -4.17 -16.95 6.79
CA ASP A 299 -3.10 -17.85 7.25
C ASP A 299 -2.33 -18.50 6.09
N ASN A 300 -2.93 -18.56 4.88
CA ASN A 300 -2.27 -19.01 3.65
C ASN A 300 -1.94 -17.84 2.70
N THR A 301 -1.71 -16.65 3.23
CA THR A 301 -1.38 -15.45 2.43
C THR A 301 -0.04 -14.88 2.87
N LEU A 302 0.90 -14.75 1.93
CA LEU A 302 2.10 -13.94 2.11
C LEU A 302 1.73 -12.47 1.89
N LEU A 303 1.74 -11.67 2.96
CA LEU A 303 1.42 -10.25 2.91
C LEU A 303 2.67 -9.41 3.18
N LEU A 304 3.04 -8.55 2.22
CA LEU A 304 4.15 -7.61 2.32
C LEU A 304 3.63 -6.18 2.29
N PHE A 305 4.14 -5.34 3.20
CA PHE A 305 3.88 -3.90 3.21
C PHE A 305 5.21 -3.15 3.06
N VAL A 306 5.34 -2.29 2.05
CA VAL A 306 6.57 -1.58 1.71
C VAL A 306 6.30 -0.14 1.25
N SER A 307 7.29 0.75 1.42
CA SER A 307 7.28 2.08 0.78
C SER A 307 8.21 2.11 -0.43
N ASP A 308 7.84 2.86 -1.46
CA ASP A 308 8.64 2.98 -2.68
C ASP A 308 9.87 3.89 -2.54
N ASN A 309 9.84 4.80 -1.58
CA ASN A 309 10.97 5.64 -1.16
C ASN A 309 10.67 6.26 0.22
N GLY A 310 11.66 6.92 0.79
CA GLY A 310 11.45 7.73 1.99
C GLY A 310 10.52 8.93 1.75
N ALA A 311 10.12 9.60 2.83
CA ALA A 311 9.23 10.76 2.78
C ALA A 311 9.71 11.84 1.82
N CYS A 312 8.78 12.49 1.14
CA CYS A 312 9.03 13.46 0.09
C CYS A 312 9.30 14.87 0.65
N PRO A 313 10.40 15.55 0.28
CA PRO A 313 10.76 16.85 0.81
C PRO A 313 10.22 18.04 -0.01
N TYR A 314 9.42 17.81 -1.05
CA TYR A 314 9.16 18.79 -2.09
C TYR A 314 8.12 19.85 -1.69
N ASP A 315 8.59 20.99 -1.21
CA ASP A 315 7.81 22.20 -0.92
C ASP A 315 7.52 23.01 -2.21
N ARG A 316 6.61 22.52 -3.05
CA ARG A 316 6.39 23.03 -4.42
C ARG A 316 5.26 24.02 -4.58
N LYS A 317 4.44 24.25 -3.55
CA LYS A 317 3.25 25.11 -3.65
C LYS A 317 3.40 26.37 -2.80
N ARG A 318 2.72 27.46 -3.24
CA ARG A 318 2.55 28.62 -2.37
C ARG A 318 1.79 28.20 -1.12
N PRO A 319 2.17 28.72 0.05
CA PRO A 319 1.43 28.47 1.27
C PRO A 319 -0.03 28.87 1.11
N LEU A 320 -0.93 27.95 1.41
CA LEU A 320 -2.36 28.21 1.52
C LEU A 320 -2.70 28.22 3.00
N LEU A 321 -3.02 29.38 3.52
CA LEU A 321 -3.34 29.56 4.92
C LEU A 321 -4.83 29.30 5.15
N ASP A 322 -5.16 28.82 6.35
CA ASP A 322 -6.53 28.64 6.83
C ASP A 322 -7.41 27.74 5.91
N VAL A 323 -6.80 26.72 5.28
CA VAL A 323 -7.49 25.74 4.46
C VAL A 323 -7.40 24.35 5.07
N GLU A 324 -8.45 23.58 4.91
CA GLU A 324 -8.47 22.15 5.21
C GLU A 324 -8.58 21.40 3.88
N PRO A 325 -7.56 20.60 3.49
CA PRO A 325 -7.56 19.91 2.19
C PRO A 325 -8.40 18.63 2.25
N THR A 326 -9.69 18.78 2.50
CA THR A 326 -10.66 17.70 2.75
C THR A 326 -11.68 17.53 1.63
N ASN A 327 -11.37 18.10 0.44
CA ASN A 327 -12.30 18.01 -0.71
C ASN A 327 -11.54 18.02 -2.02
N GLY A 328 -11.00 17.85 -2.73
CA GLY A 328 -10.25 17.93 -4.00
C GLY A 328 -10.10 19.31 -4.63
N ASP A 329 -10.62 20.39 -4.00
CA ASP A 329 -10.46 21.76 -4.51
C ASP A 329 -9.17 22.41 -4.03
N VAL A 330 -8.78 22.08 -2.82
CA VAL A 330 -7.58 22.59 -2.15
C VAL A 330 -6.67 21.45 -1.78
N SER A 331 -5.37 21.61 -2.00
CA SER A 331 -4.37 20.62 -1.64
C SER A 331 -3.12 21.30 -1.07
N LEU A 332 -2.41 20.58 -0.21
CA LEU A 332 -1.11 20.99 0.28
C LEU A 332 0.00 20.21 -0.44
N ALA A 333 1.22 20.73 -0.37
CA ALA A 333 2.43 20.04 -0.81
C ALA A 333 3.15 19.42 0.39
N ASP A 334 4.12 18.54 0.11
CA ASP A 334 5.02 18.01 1.12
C ASP A 334 5.86 19.11 1.81
N SER A 335 6.49 18.75 2.90
CA SER A 335 7.33 19.64 3.71
C SER A 335 8.69 18.99 3.97
N THR A 336 9.76 19.74 3.69
CA THR A 336 11.13 19.28 3.97
C THR A 336 11.35 19.01 5.47
N GLY A 337 10.82 19.88 6.34
CA GLY A 337 10.93 19.70 7.80
C GLY A 337 10.22 18.45 8.29
N TRP A 338 8.99 18.22 7.83
CA TRP A 338 8.26 17.00 8.18
C TRP A 338 8.84 15.74 7.54
N SER A 339 9.43 15.83 6.35
CA SER A 339 10.11 14.67 5.74
C SER A 339 11.33 14.22 6.54
N TRP A 340 12.07 15.17 7.14
CA TRP A 340 13.13 14.84 8.07
C TRP A 340 12.62 14.12 9.33
N VAL A 341 11.47 14.51 9.87
CA VAL A 341 10.80 13.81 10.98
C VAL A 341 10.36 12.42 10.58
N ARG A 342 9.67 12.31 9.44
CA ARG A 342 9.04 11.10 8.95
C ARG A 342 10.06 9.99 8.64
N ASN A 343 11.29 10.36 8.34
CA ASN A 343 12.40 9.41 8.13
C ASN A 343 13.27 9.18 9.37
N SER A 344 12.80 9.56 10.58
CA SER A 344 13.56 9.31 11.82
C SER A 344 13.92 7.82 11.97
N PRO A 345 15.15 7.49 12.38
CA PRO A 345 16.24 8.33 12.84
C PRO A 345 17.14 8.83 11.72
N PHE A 346 16.89 8.46 10.50
CA PHE A 346 17.78 8.58 9.36
C PHE A 346 17.94 10.03 8.87
N ARG A 347 18.99 10.21 8.04
CA ARG A 347 19.30 11.48 7.38
C ARG A 347 18.59 11.54 6.03
N TYR A 348 18.18 12.75 5.67
CA TYR A 348 17.58 13.07 4.38
C TYR A 348 16.25 12.32 4.08
N TYR A 349 15.92 12.18 2.81
CA TYR A 349 14.60 11.83 2.33
C TYR A 349 14.65 11.44 0.84
N LYS A 350 13.52 11.15 0.24
CA LYS A 350 13.33 10.79 -1.17
C LYS A 350 14.37 11.43 -2.10
N GLN A 351 14.90 10.67 -3.05
CA GLN A 351 15.95 11.01 -4.01
C GLN A 351 17.37 11.18 -3.41
N ASN A 352 17.56 10.93 -2.13
CA ASN A 352 18.87 10.84 -1.53
C ASN A 352 19.31 9.39 -1.41
N GLN A 353 20.62 9.17 -1.51
CA GLN A 353 21.23 7.83 -1.36
C GLN A 353 21.52 7.47 0.10
N PHE A 354 21.04 8.26 1.04
CA PHE A 354 21.10 7.98 2.48
C PHE A 354 19.84 7.26 2.92
N GLU A 355 19.91 6.59 4.06
CA GLU A 355 18.87 5.72 4.58
C GLU A 355 17.49 6.38 4.74
N GLY A 356 17.42 7.71 4.84
CA GLY A 356 16.14 8.43 4.82
C GLY A 356 15.48 8.51 3.43
N GLY A 357 16.20 8.13 2.37
CA GLY A 357 15.69 8.13 0.98
C GLY A 357 15.37 6.74 0.46
N ILE A 358 16.07 5.73 0.96
CA ILE A 358 16.03 4.35 0.48
C ILE A 358 15.45 3.37 1.49
#